data_5176f60ce815a9b0805148dab132121a
#
_entry.id   5176f60ce815a9b0805148dab132121a
#
_cell.length_a   1.000
_cell.length_b   1.000
_cell.length_c   1.000
_cell.angle_alpha   90.00
_cell.angle_beta   90.00
_cell.angle_gamma   90.00
#
_symmetry.space_group_name_H-M   'P 1'
#
loop_
_entity.id
_entity.type
_entity.pdbx_description
1 polymer ?
#
loop_
_entity_poly.entity_id
_entity_poly.type
_entity_poly.pdbx_seq_one_letter_code
_entity_poly.pdbx_strand_id
1 'polypeptide(L)'
;SPNSPTDYSGSLRIYSNDPFQTQINVELTGQGLADLVPEILVTPSSLSFGAVPIGIMESQSFTIRNRGSDVLNIFSVSTNHADISAQYSSFSLNPEEEQLIEVEFTPGSGSISGNVLILHNDPAQGSPFSVPVSGYGYDNQFSPVPETGLPYTILVNHVNLDDHSMPYGSQVGIFDDNLCVGSAVYLGSYPLQVTAWEQDSENALAGFSPGNSISIKVHTTAFDSVTVIDAETNFSVGDGLF
;
A
#
# COMPACT_ATOMS: atom_id res chain seq x y z
N SER A 1 -2.94 -36.60 -29.95
CA SER A 1 -2.49 -36.41 -28.55
C SER A 1 -3.69 -36.23 -27.63
N PRO A 2 -3.59 -36.66 -26.37
CA PRO A 2 -4.64 -36.44 -25.38
C PRO A 2 -4.85 -34.93 -25.19
N ASN A 3 -6.11 -34.52 -25.04
CA ASN A 3 -6.51 -33.10 -24.88
C ASN A 3 -7.17 -32.82 -23.49
N SER A 4 -7.05 -33.74 -22.54
CA SER A 4 -7.52 -33.60 -21.17
C SER A 4 -6.70 -34.48 -20.23
N PRO A 5 -6.59 -34.14 -18.93
CA PRO A 5 -5.84 -34.90 -17.92
C PRO A 5 -6.66 -36.12 -17.46
N THR A 6 -6.88 -37.07 -18.36
CA THR A 6 -7.64 -38.29 -18.08
C THR A 6 -6.85 -39.49 -18.54
N ASP A 7 -7.22 -40.67 -18.03
CA ASP A 7 -6.68 -41.93 -18.51
C ASP A 7 -7.31 -42.30 -19.85
N TYR A 8 -6.49 -42.68 -20.77
CA TYR A 8 -6.87 -43.15 -22.11
C TYR A 8 -6.53 -44.62 -22.20
N SER A 9 -7.44 -45.40 -22.79
CA SER A 9 -7.20 -46.79 -23.13
C SER A 9 -7.64 -47.08 -24.57
N GLY A 10 -6.97 -47.98 -25.18
CA GLY A 10 -7.27 -48.43 -26.55
C GLY A 10 -6.64 -49.77 -26.84
N SER A 11 -6.92 -50.34 -27.98
CA SER A 11 -6.27 -51.58 -28.39
C SER A 11 -5.81 -51.50 -29.85
N LEU A 12 -4.62 -52.01 -30.08
CA LEU A 12 -4.10 -52.25 -31.44
C LEU A 12 -4.38 -53.68 -31.80
N ARG A 13 -5.08 -53.91 -32.93
CA ARG A 13 -5.35 -55.23 -33.47
C ARG A 13 -4.40 -55.51 -34.60
N ILE A 14 -3.67 -56.61 -34.49
CA ILE A 14 -2.74 -57.11 -35.50
C ILE A 14 -3.34 -58.36 -36.08
N TYR A 15 -3.57 -58.37 -37.37
CA TYR A 15 -4.04 -59.57 -38.10
C TYR A 15 -2.84 -60.24 -38.75
N SER A 16 -2.78 -61.58 -38.66
CA SER A 16 -1.73 -62.39 -39.26
C SER A 16 -2.30 -63.52 -40.08
N ASN A 17 -1.48 -64.14 -40.86
CA ASN A 17 -1.81 -65.34 -41.60
C ASN A 17 -1.45 -66.66 -40.92
N ASP A 18 -1.11 -66.53 -39.59
CA ASP A 18 -0.89 -67.71 -38.75
C ASP A 18 -2.20 -68.43 -38.51
N PRO A 19 -2.30 -69.72 -38.86
CA PRO A 19 -3.56 -70.45 -38.69
C PRO A 19 -3.99 -70.69 -37.23
N PHE A 20 -3.07 -70.53 -36.30
CA PHE A 20 -3.32 -70.70 -34.86
C PHE A 20 -3.52 -69.41 -34.11
N GLN A 21 -3.07 -68.26 -34.68
CA GLN A 21 -3.21 -66.95 -34.09
C GLN A 21 -3.43 -65.88 -35.16
N THR A 22 -4.67 -65.85 -35.66
CA THR A 22 -5.06 -64.93 -36.73
C THR A 22 -5.19 -63.48 -36.30
N GLN A 23 -5.29 -63.20 -34.97
CA GLN A 23 -5.40 -61.86 -34.41
C GLN A 23 -4.68 -61.80 -33.08
N ILE A 24 -3.89 -60.74 -32.90
CA ILE A 24 -3.31 -60.35 -31.62
C ILE A 24 -3.88 -58.99 -31.23
N ASN A 25 -4.33 -58.81 -30.00
CA ASN A 25 -4.69 -57.55 -29.44
C ASN A 25 -3.57 -57.08 -28.49
N VAL A 26 -3.11 -55.85 -28.71
CA VAL A 26 -2.17 -55.18 -27.81
C VAL A 26 -2.96 -54.06 -27.13
N GLU A 27 -3.13 -54.17 -25.83
CA GLU A 27 -3.75 -53.11 -25.02
C GLU A 27 -2.79 -51.92 -24.88
N LEU A 28 -3.33 -50.73 -25.12
CA LEU A 28 -2.60 -49.48 -25.03
C LEU A 28 -3.24 -48.67 -23.91
N THR A 29 -2.41 -48.18 -23.00
CA THR A 29 -2.84 -47.25 -21.97
C THR A 29 -1.94 -45.99 -21.99
N GLY A 30 -2.50 -44.88 -21.65
CA GLY A 30 -1.80 -43.60 -21.57
C GLY A 30 -2.55 -42.64 -20.70
N GLN A 31 -1.85 -41.68 -20.12
CA GLN A 31 -2.42 -40.62 -19.31
C GLN A 31 -2.17 -39.28 -20.00
N GLY A 32 -3.22 -38.47 -20.12
CA GLY A 32 -3.08 -37.08 -20.51
C GLY A 32 -2.55 -36.28 -19.32
N LEU A 33 -1.58 -35.42 -19.57
CA LEU A 33 -1.14 -34.45 -18.57
C LEU A 33 -1.94 -33.16 -18.71
N ALA A 34 -2.21 -32.49 -17.60
CA ALA A 34 -2.73 -31.13 -17.64
C ALA A 34 -1.69 -30.21 -18.26
N ASP A 35 -2.16 -29.20 -18.99
CA ASP A 35 -1.27 -28.17 -19.49
C ASP A 35 -0.63 -27.44 -18.30
N LEU A 36 0.68 -27.26 -18.39
CA LEU A 36 1.40 -26.44 -17.43
C LEU A 36 1.12 -24.97 -17.76
N VAL A 37 0.65 -24.22 -16.78
CA VAL A 37 0.34 -22.79 -16.94
C VAL A 37 0.91 -21.98 -15.76
N PRO A 38 1.47 -20.79 -16.02
CA PRO A 38 1.80 -19.85 -14.96
C PRO A 38 0.53 -19.21 -14.41
N GLU A 39 0.53 -18.85 -13.13
CA GLU A 39 -0.55 -18.14 -12.46
C GLU A 39 0.04 -17.05 -11.54
N ILE A 40 -0.24 -15.78 -11.86
CA ILE A 40 0.22 -14.66 -11.05
C ILE A 40 -0.71 -14.42 -9.85
N LEU A 41 -0.11 -14.31 -8.66
CA LEU A 41 -0.76 -13.80 -7.45
C LEU A 41 0.01 -12.58 -6.95
N VAL A 42 -0.70 -11.48 -6.69
CA VAL A 42 -0.13 -10.25 -6.15
C VAL A 42 -0.75 -9.95 -4.79
N THR A 43 0.08 -9.75 -3.76
CA THR A 43 -0.39 -9.51 -2.39
C THR A 43 0.48 -8.47 -1.66
N PRO A 44 -0.11 -7.36 -1.16
CA PRO A 44 -1.49 -6.93 -1.32
C PRO A 44 -1.80 -6.52 -2.76
N SER A 45 -3.08 -6.50 -3.14
CA SER A 45 -3.54 -6.14 -4.48
C SER A 45 -3.68 -4.64 -4.72
N SER A 46 -3.42 -3.81 -3.71
CA SER A 46 -3.39 -2.34 -3.77
C SER A 46 -2.51 -1.78 -2.65
N LEU A 47 -1.98 -0.58 -2.85
CA LEU A 47 -1.18 0.14 -1.86
C LEU A 47 -1.82 1.50 -1.54
N SER A 48 -1.85 1.87 -0.25
CA SER A 48 -2.32 3.17 0.19
C SER A 48 -1.31 3.80 1.13
N PHE A 49 -0.69 4.89 0.70
CA PHE A 49 0.32 5.61 1.46
C PHE A 49 -0.28 6.59 2.48
N GLY A 50 -1.61 6.84 2.41
CA GLY A 50 -2.23 7.84 3.28
C GLY A 50 -1.75 9.26 2.96
N ALA A 51 -1.59 10.09 3.98
CA ALA A 51 -1.02 11.43 3.84
C ALA A 51 0.50 11.39 4.06
N VAL A 52 1.23 11.92 3.09
CA VAL A 52 2.70 12.01 3.10
C VAL A 52 3.10 13.46 2.85
N PRO A 53 4.08 14.03 3.57
CA PRO A 53 4.53 15.39 3.29
C PRO A 53 5.06 15.52 1.86
N ILE A 54 4.78 16.66 1.22
CA ILE A 54 5.24 16.95 -0.15
C ILE A 54 6.76 16.78 -0.24
N GLY A 55 7.22 16.01 -1.25
CA GLY A 55 8.62 15.77 -1.51
C GLY A 55 9.33 14.80 -0.56
N ILE A 56 8.63 14.25 0.43
CA ILE A 56 9.15 13.19 1.29
C ILE A 56 8.81 11.84 0.66
N MET A 57 9.80 10.96 0.58
CA MET A 57 9.65 9.62 0.03
C MET A 57 9.23 8.63 1.12
N GLU A 58 8.17 7.88 0.83
CA GLU A 58 7.72 6.73 1.62
C GLU A 58 7.75 5.48 0.77
N SER A 59 8.00 4.32 1.39
CA SER A 59 8.05 3.03 0.71
C SER A 59 7.04 2.05 1.27
N GLN A 60 6.39 1.32 0.38
CA GLN A 60 5.60 0.12 0.67
C GLN A 60 5.97 -0.97 -0.31
N SER A 61 5.52 -2.19 -0.06
CA SER A 61 5.82 -3.32 -0.93
C SER A 61 4.63 -4.23 -1.14
N PHE A 62 4.67 -4.96 -2.25
CA PHE A 62 3.81 -6.11 -2.51
C PHE A 62 4.66 -7.28 -3.00
N THR A 63 4.11 -8.48 -2.90
CA THR A 63 4.77 -9.71 -3.35
C THR A 63 4.09 -10.22 -4.61
N ILE A 64 4.87 -10.60 -5.62
CA ILE A 64 4.43 -11.38 -6.77
C ILE A 64 4.82 -12.84 -6.49
N ARG A 65 3.84 -13.76 -6.58
CA ARG A 65 4.05 -15.20 -6.42
C ARG A 65 3.50 -15.95 -7.63
N ASN A 66 4.22 -16.97 -8.06
CA ASN A 66 3.72 -17.91 -9.05
C ASN A 66 2.96 -19.06 -8.37
N ARG A 67 1.64 -19.11 -8.52
CA ARG A 67 0.79 -20.21 -8.04
C ARG A 67 0.52 -21.27 -9.10
N GLY A 68 1.03 -21.04 -10.30
CA GLY A 68 0.88 -21.93 -11.42
C GLY A 68 1.81 -23.12 -11.38
N SER A 69 1.72 -23.95 -12.43
CA SER A 69 2.52 -25.14 -12.62
C SER A 69 3.63 -24.98 -13.66
N ASP A 70 3.71 -23.81 -14.31
CA ASP A 70 4.76 -23.44 -15.26
C ASP A 70 5.43 -22.14 -14.84
N VAL A 71 6.53 -21.79 -15.48
CA VAL A 71 7.33 -20.58 -15.19
C VAL A 71 6.52 -19.32 -15.50
N LEU A 72 6.35 -18.47 -14.47
CA LEU A 72 5.80 -17.14 -14.62
C LEU A 72 6.92 -16.16 -14.99
N ASN A 73 6.82 -15.61 -16.20
CA ASN A 73 7.75 -14.59 -16.67
C ASN A 73 7.15 -13.21 -16.44
N ILE A 74 7.87 -12.36 -15.71
CA ILE A 74 7.60 -10.94 -15.57
C ILE A 74 8.51 -10.20 -16.55
N PHE A 75 7.92 -9.55 -17.53
CA PHE A 75 8.66 -8.83 -18.58
C PHE A 75 9.08 -7.43 -18.15
N SER A 76 8.22 -6.76 -17.35
CA SER A 76 8.53 -5.46 -16.75
C SER A 76 7.60 -5.15 -15.58
N VAL A 77 8.09 -4.32 -14.66
CA VAL A 77 7.29 -3.61 -13.66
C VAL A 77 7.53 -2.13 -13.85
N SER A 78 6.49 -1.36 -14.04
CA SER A 78 6.54 0.08 -14.30
C SER A 78 5.37 0.81 -13.66
N THR A 79 5.39 2.13 -13.64
CA THR A 79 4.31 2.96 -13.10
C THR A 79 3.75 3.88 -14.16
N ASN A 80 2.52 4.34 -13.96
CA ASN A 80 1.87 5.32 -14.84
C ASN A 80 1.69 6.70 -14.21
N HIS A 81 2.36 6.98 -13.07
CA HIS A 81 2.33 8.26 -12.38
C HIS A 81 3.73 8.67 -11.95
N ALA A 82 4.07 9.96 -12.12
CA ALA A 82 5.41 10.47 -11.85
C ALA A 82 5.82 10.42 -10.36
N ASP A 83 4.85 10.53 -9.46
CA ASP A 83 5.08 10.51 -8.00
C ASP A 83 5.21 9.08 -7.44
N ILE A 84 5.07 8.07 -8.30
CA ILE A 84 5.15 6.65 -7.92
C ILE A 84 6.31 6.03 -8.68
N SER A 85 7.23 5.40 -7.98
CA SER A 85 8.36 4.67 -8.55
C SER A 85 8.30 3.20 -8.17
N ALA A 86 8.41 2.33 -9.17
CA ALA A 86 8.58 0.89 -9.01
C ALA A 86 9.20 0.38 -10.32
N GLN A 87 10.51 0.18 -10.33
CA GLN A 87 11.21 -0.23 -11.54
C GLN A 87 11.98 -1.52 -11.29
N TYR A 88 11.54 -2.57 -11.95
CA TYR A 88 12.22 -3.85 -11.98
C TYR A 88 12.46 -4.29 -13.41
N SER A 89 13.66 -4.82 -13.66
CA SER A 89 13.96 -5.54 -14.88
C SER A 89 13.16 -6.84 -14.95
N SER A 90 13.14 -7.48 -16.13
CA SER A 90 12.51 -8.79 -16.29
C SER A 90 13.12 -9.84 -15.35
N PHE A 91 12.26 -10.71 -14.83
CA PHE A 91 12.64 -11.88 -14.03
C PHE A 91 11.63 -13.01 -14.24
N SER A 92 11.98 -14.20 -13.77
CA SER A 92 11.11 -15.39 -13.87
C SER A 92 10.97 -16.03 -12.50
N LEU A 93 9.78 -16.56 -12.24
CA LEU A 93 9.44 -17.28 -11.01
C LEU A 93 9.05 -18.72 -11.37
N ASN A 94 9.74 -19.70 -10.82
CA ASN A 94 9.32 -21.09 -10.88
C ASN A 94 8.01 -21.27 -10.08
N PRO A 95 7.29 -22.39 -10.24
CA PRO A 95 6.15 -22.70 -9.38
C PRO A 95 6.47 -22.51 -7.90
N GLU A 96 5.57 -21.82 -7.18
CA GLU A 96 5.66 -21.47 -5.75
C GLU A 96 6.72 -20.42 -5.37
N GLU A 97 7.56 -19.96 -6.30
CA GLU A 97 8.49 -18.86 -6.02
C GLU A 97 7.79 -17.51 -5.94
N GLU A 98 8.42 -16.60 -5.18
CA GLU A 98 7.92 -15.24 -4.98
C GLU A 98 9.02 -14.20 -5.05
N GLN A 99 8.65 -12.97 -5.41
CA GLN A 99 9.51 -11.79 -5.46
C GLN A 99 8.82 -10.61 -4.80
N LEU A 100 9.51 -9.98 -3.86
CA LEU A 100 9.09 -8.70 -3.25
C LEU A 100 9.38 -7.55 -4.22
N ILE A 101 8.39 -6.68 -4.40
CA ILE A 101 8.47 -5.46 -5.20
C ILE A 101 8.30 -4.28 -4.28
N GLU A 102 9.30 -3.42 -4.20
CA GLU A 102 9.24 -2.16 -3.48
C GLU A 102 8.65 -1.08 -4.37
N VAL A 103 7.77 -0.27 -3.78
CA VAL A 103 7.12 0.88 -4.41
C VAL A 103 7.41 2.10 -3.57
N GLU A 104 8.00 3.11 -4.19
CA GLU A 104 8.29 4.41 -3.59
C GLU A 104 7.23 5.42 -4.00
N PHE A 105 6.84 6.25 -3.07
CA PHE A 105 5.88 7.34 -3.26
C PHE A 105 6.47 8.65 -2.77
N THR A 106 6.64 9.61 -3.69
CA THR A 106 7.15 10.95 -3.38
C THR A 106 6.15 11.96 -3.90
N PRO A 107 5.15 12.36 -3.08
CA PRO A 107 4.02 13.11 -3.57
C PRO A 107 4.34 14.58 -3.91
N GLY A 108 3.70 15.09 -4.97
CA GLY A 108 3.32 16.49 -5.11
C GLY A 108 2.12 16.83 -4.22
N SER A 109 1.48 17.99 -4.42
CA SER A 109 0.33 18.40 -3.59
C SER A 109 -0.97 17.72 -4.00
N GLY A 110 -1.81 17.37 -3.03
CA GLY A 110 -3.16 16.88 -3.22
C GLY A 110 -3.27 15.35 -3.39
N SER A 111 -4.43 14.90 -3.86
CA SER A 111 -4.71 13.48 -4.06
C SER A 111 -3.98 12.94 -5.27
N ILE A 112 -3.25 11.87 -5.08
CA ILE A 112 -2.50 11.15 -6.11
C ILE A 112 -3.04 9.74 -6.21
N SER A 113 -3.29 9.30 -7.45
CA SER A 113 -3.66 7.93 -7.74
C SER A 113 -3.00 7.47 -9.04
N GLY A 114 -2.45 6.27 -9.01
CA GLY A 114 -1.78 5.66 -10.14
C GLY A 114 -1.79 4.15 -10.02
N ASN A 115 -1.02 3.50 -10.88
CA ASN A 115 -0.91 2.05 -10.88
C ASN A 115 0.54 1.62 -11.09
N VAL A 116 0.91 0.54 -10.41
CA VAL A 116 2.04 -0.28 -10.83
C VAL A 116 1.53 -1.30 -11.86
N LEU A 117 2.18 -1.35 -13.00
CA LEU A 117 1.82 -2.18 -14.15
C LEU A 117 2.83 -3.31 -14.29
N ILE A 118 2.36 -4.55 -14.22
CA ILE A 118 3.18 -5.77 -14.27
C ILE A 118 2.87 -6.49 -15.58
N LEU A 119 3.81 -6.49 -16.52
CA LEU A 119 3.66 -7.22 -17.77
C LEU A 119 4.14 -8.67 -17.58
N HIS A 120 3.28 -9.64 -17.87
CA HIS A 120 3.51 -11.07 -17.56
C HIS A 120 2.91 -12.01 -18.61
N ASN A 121 3.19 -13.32 -18.48
CA ASN A 121 2.73 -14.38 -19.38
C ASN A 121 1.60 -15.27 -18.84
N ASP A 122 0.96 -14.91 -17.71
CA ASP A 122 -0.22 -15.65 -17.23
C ASP A 122 -1.38 -15.51 -18.25
N PRO A 123 -1.90 -16.61 -18.83
CA PRO A 123 -2.95 -16.54 -19.84
C PRO A 123 -4.34 -16.30 -19.25
N ALA A 124 -4.54 -16.50 -17.95
CA ALA A 124 -5.82 -16.37 -17.27
C ALA A 124 -6.07 -14.95 -16.76
N GLN A 125 -5.01 -14.15 -16.60
CA GLN A 125 -5.09 -12.76 -16.14
C GLN A 125 -4.80 -11.79 -17.28
N GLY A 126 -5.40 -10.59 -17.21
CA GLY A 126 -5.06 -9.51 -18.13
C GLY A 126 -3.62 -9.03 -17.93
N SER A 127 -2.86 -8.89 -19.01
CA SER A 127 -1.52 -8.33 -18.95
C SER A 127 -1.49 -6.98 -19.68
N PRO A 128 -1.00 -5.89 -19.01
CA PRO A 128 -0.40 -5.89 -17.69
C PRO A 128 -1.42 -6.08 -16.54
N PHE A 129 -1.00 -6.78 -15.49
CA PHE A 129 -1.69 -6.78 -14.21
C PHE A 129 -1.50 -5.42 -13.54
N SER A 130 -2.56 -4.86 -12.96
CA SER A 130 -2.54 -3.51 -12.40
C SER A 130 -2.70 -3.54 -10.88
N VAL A 131 -1.75 -2.93 -10.16
CA VAL A 131 -1.80 -2.72 -8.71
C VAL A 131 -2.09 -1.25 -8.46
N PRO A 132 -3.31 -0.87 -8.02
CA PRO A 132 -3.64 0.49 -7.69
C PRO A 132 -2.79 1.02 -6.53
N VAL A 133 -2.33 2.26 -6.66
CA VAL A 133 -1.57 2.99 -5.65
C VAL A 133 -2.24 4.33 -5.41
N SER A 134 -2.43 4.70 -4.15
CA SER A 134 -3.01 5.98 -3.77
C SER A 134 -2.30 6.61 -2.59
N GLY A 135 -2.36 7.94 -2.51
CA GLY A 135 -1.82 8.73 -1.42
C GLY A 135 -2.26 10.19 -1.53
N TYR A 136 -1.88 10.98 -0.57
CA TYR A 136 -2.17 12.41 -0.52
C TYR A 136 -0.92 13.19 -0.08
N GLY A 137 -0.46 14.10 -0.93
CA GLY A 137 0.63 15.01 -0.59
C GLY A 137 0.10 16.25 0.15
N TYR A 138 0.61 16.50 1.36
CA TYR A 138 0.25 17.67 2.15
C TYR A 138 1.45 18.56 2.43
N ASP A 139 1.18 19.88 2.59
CA ASP A 139 2.20 20.83 3.00
C ASP A 139 2.44 20.68 4.50
N ASN A 140 3.67 20.28 4.88
CA ASN A 140 4.04 20.05 6.26
C ASN A 140 4.45 21.36 6.94
N GLN A 141 3.46 22.13 7.41
CA GLN A 141 3.67 23.39 8.12
C GLN A 141 4.15 23.19 9.55
N PHE A 142 3.66 22.15 10.24
CA PHE A 142 4.00 21.88 11.63
C PHE A 142 4.94 20.68 11.73
N SER A 143 6.18 20.94 12.13
CA SER A 143 7.18 19.90 12.38
C SER A 143 7.31 19.72 13.90
N PRO A 144 6.71 18.67 14.48
CA PRO A 144 6.80 18.43 15.91
C PRO A 144 8.21 18.01 16.33
N VAL A 145 8.47 18.14 17.61
CA VAL A 145 9.67 17.55 18.25
C VAL A 145 9.74 16.04 17.98
N PRO A 146 10.95 15.45 17.98
CA PRO A 146 11.10 14.00 17.89
C PRO A 146 10.37 13.26 19.01
N GLU A 147 10.02 12.02 18.76
CA GLU A 147 9.43 11.13 19.77
C GLU A 147 10.36 10.96 20.97
N THR A 148 9.86 11.26 22.16
CA THR A 148 10.62 11.14 23.42
C THR A 148 10.35 9.80 24.15
N GLY A 149 9.32 9.06 23.71
CA GLY A 149 8.82 7.89 24.43
C GLY A 149 7.82 8.20 25.54
N LEU A 150 7.50 9.49 25.78
CA LEU A 150 6.55 9.97 26.77
C LEU A 150 5.34 10.64 26.06
N PRO A 151 4.40 9.85 25.50
CA PRO A 151 3.30 10.38 24.70
C PRO A 151 2.15 10.92 25.56
N TYR A 152 1.57 12.03 25.10
CA TYR A 152 0.29 12.57 25.57
C TYR A 152 -0.68 12.62 24.39
N THR A 153 -1.83 11.96 24.51
CA THR A 153 -2.80 11.87 23.41
C THR A 153 -3.89 12.92 23.56
N ILE A 154 -4.06 13.73 22.52
CA ILE A 154 -5.12 14.72 22.39
C ILE A 154 -6.08 14.27 21.30
N LEU A 155 -7.38 14.25 21.61
CA LEU A 155 -8.44 13.95 20.64
C LEU A 155 -9.13 15.26 20.25
N VAL A 156 -8.94 15.68 19.00
CA VAL A 156 -9.65 16.82 18.42
C VAL A 156 -10.96 16.31 17.83
N ASN A 157 -12.07 16.58 18.51
CA ASN A 157 -13.39 16.07 18.12
C ASN A 157 -14.00 16.87 16.98
N HIS A 158 -13.65 18.14 16.84
CA HIS A 158 -14.13 19.00 15.78
C HIS A 158 -13.27 20.27 15.67
N VAL A 159 -13.10 20.77 14.45
CA VAL A 159 -12.54 22.09 14.16
C VAL A 159 -13.62 22.88 13.39
N ASN A 160 -13.98 24.05 13.92
CA ASN A 160 -14.89 24.99 13.25
C ASN A 160 -14.06 26.12 12.60
N LEU A 161 -14.26 26.32 11.30
CA LEU A 161 -13.56 27.32 10.50
C LEU A 161 -14.57 28.33 9.92
N ASP A 162 -15.29 29.07 10.77
CA ASP A 162 -16.25 30.11 10.35
C ASP A 162 -17.16 29.63 9.22
N ASP A 163 -17.96 28.58 9.47
CA ASP A 163 -18.89 27.95 8.53
C ASP A 163 -18.23 27.15 7.38
N HIS A 164 -16.91 27.03 7.37
CA HIS A 164 -16.20 26.16 6.44
C HIS A 164 -15.90 24.81 7.08
N SER A 165 -16.01 23.75 6.29
CA SER A 165 -15.49 22.43 6.69
C SER A 165 -13.97 22.40 6.56
N MET A 166 -13.30 21.71 7.49
CA MET A 166 -11.86 21.52 7.40
C MET A 166 -11.51 20.72 6.14
N PRO A 167 -10.69 21.26 5.23
CA PRO A 167 -10.28 20.55 4.03
C PRO A 167 -9.41 19.33 4.34
N TYR A 168 -9.52 18.30 3.53
CA TYR A 168 -8.62 17.16 3.54
C TYR A 168 -7.17 17.63 3.33
N GLY A 169 -6.24 17.13 4.17
CA GLY A 169 -4.84 17.55 4.15
C GLY A 169 -4.52 18.76 5.03
N SER A 170 -5.52 19.39 5.67
CA SER A 170 -5.25 20.39 6.72
C SER A 170 -4.49 19.76 7.88
N GLN A 171 -3.63 20.54 8.54
CA GLN A 171 -2.79 20.06 9.63
C GLN A 171 -3.17 20.73 10.94
N VAL A 172 -3.26 19.95 12.01
CA VAL A 172 -3.43 20.45 13.38
C VAL A 172 -2.12 20.29 14.12
N GLY A 173 -1.60 21.38 14.67
CA GLY A 173 -0.41 21.39 15.50
C GLY A 173 -0.77 21.67 16.97
N ILE A 174 -0.11 20.96 17.87
CA ILE A 174 -0.18 21.13 19.33
C ILE A 174 1.10 21.81 19.79
N PHE A 175 0.96 22.84 20.61
CA PHE A 175 2.07 23.67 21.02
C PHE A 175 2.13 23.85 22.55
N ASP A 176 3.35 23.81 23.05
CA ASP A 176 3.75 24.37 24.35
C ASP A 176 4.46 25.70 24.05
N ASP A 177 3.82 26.83 24.33
CA ASP A 177 4.22 28.15 23.84
C ASP A 177 4.44 28.20 22.33
N ASN A 178 5.70 28.29 21.90
CA ASN A 178 6.10 28.30 20.49
C ASN A 178 6.66 26.96 19.99
N LEU A 179 6.77 25.97 20.87
CA LEU A 179 7.31 24.67 20.53
C LEU A 179 6.19 23.75 20.02
N CYS A 180 6.30 23.31 18.77
CA CYS A 180 5.39 22.29 18.25
C CYS A 180 5.74 20.93 18.86
N VAL A 181 4.88 20.41 19.69
CA VAL A 181 5.10 19.17 20.45
C VAL A 181 4.32 17.98 19.89
N GLY A 182 3.40 18.24 18.96
CA GLY A 182 2.65 17.21 18.24
C GLY A 182 1.94 17.78 17.02
N SER A 183 1.74 17.00 16.00
CA SER A 183 0.90 17.37 14.86
C SER A 183 0.20 16.17 14.24
N ALA A 184 -0.93 16.42 13.58
CA ALA A 184 -1.63 15.43 12.79
C ALA A 184 -2.31 16.05 11.56
N VAL A 185 -2.49 15.25 10.52
CA VAL A 185 -3.14 15.65 9.27
C VAL A 185 -4.59 15.19 9.29
N TYR A 186 -5.50 16.07 8.93
CA TYR A 186 -6.92 15.75 8.79
C TYR A 186 -7.20 14.98 7.50
N LEU A 187 -7.70 13.76 7.64
CA LEU A 187 -8.00 12.85 6.55
C LEU A 187 -9.53 12.65 6.34
N GLY A 188 -10.30 13.70 6.60
CA GLY A 188 -11.73 13.73 6.30
C GLY A 188 -12.65 13.18 7.41
N SER A 189 -12.12 12.81 8.57
CA SER A 189 -12.91 12.28 9.68
C SER A 189 -12.42 12.73 11.06
N TYR A 190 -13.35 12.78 12.02
CA TYR A 190 -13.09 13.02 13.43
C TYR A 190 -13.46 11.78 14.26
N PRO A 191 -12.91 11.59 15.47
CA PRO A 191 -11.91 12.46 16.10
C PRO A 191 -10.55 12.36 15.43
N LEU A 192 -9.83 13.49 15.34
CA LEU A 192 -8.43 13.51 14.93
C LEU A 192 -7.57 13.28 16.18
N GLN A 193 -6.79 12.21 16.19
CA GLN A 193 -5.85 11.92 17.25
C GLN A 193 -4.52 12.60 16.97
N VAL A 194 -4.02 13.38 17.95
CA VAL A 194 -2.69 14.00 17.92
C VAL A 194 -1.89 13.51 19.11
N THR A 195 -0.69 13.00 18.85
CA THR A 195 0.26 12.65 19.91
C THR A 195 1.20 13.83 20.13
N ALA A 196 1.21 14.37 21.35
CA ALA A 196 2.19 15.35 21.81
C ALA A 196 3.25 14.64 22.66
N TRP A 197 4.48 15.11 22.61
CA TRP A 197 5.61 14.49 23.30
C TRP A 197 6.07 15.34 24.47
N GLU A 198 6.07 14.74 25.67
CA GLU A 198 6.65 15.36 26.88
C GLU A 198 8.18 15.42 26.76
N GLN A 199 8.80 16.43 27.33
CA GLN A 199 10.25 16.54 27.37
C GLN A 199 10.87 15.35 28.14
N ASP A 200 11.95 14.82 27.59
CA ASP A 200 12.78 13.83 28.27
C ASP A 200 14.10 14.49 28.70
N SER A 201 14.15 14.88 29.94
CA SER A 201 15.33 15.56 30.53
C SER A 201 16.53 14.61 30.67
N GLU A 202 16.33 13.30 30.77
CA GLU A 202 17.41 12.32 30.91
C GLU A 202 18.17 12.14 29.60
N ASN A 203 17.44 12.18 28.47
CA ASN A 203 18.01 12.05 27.14
C ASN A 203 18.18 13.40 26.41
N ALA A 204 17.90 14.52 27.07
CA ALA A 204 17.95 15.87 26.51
C ALA A 204 17.06 16.06 25.27
N LEU A 205 15.89 15.43 25.25
CA LEU A 205 14.90 15.57 24.17
C LEU A 205 13.88 16.65 24.54
N ALA A 206 13.63 17.56 23.59
CA ALA A 206 12.64 18.60 23.73
C ALA A 206 11.21 18.03 23.65
N GLY A 207 10.29 18.64 24.39
CA GLY A 207 8.89 18.31 24.43
C GLY A 207 8.12 19.29 25.29
N PHE A 208 6.83 19.04 25.56
CA PHE A 208 6.07 19.88 26.47
C PHE A 208 6.49 19.68 27.93
N SER A 209 6.25 20.67 28.73
CA SER A 209 6.42 20.59 30.19
C SER A 209 5.07 20.39 30.88
N PRO A 210 4.91 19.36 31.74
CA PRO A 210 3.65 19.14 32.45
C PRO A 210 3.21 20.39 33.26
N GLY A 211 1.93 20.72 33.09
CA GLY A 211 1.32 21.91 33.72
C GLY A 211 1.32 23.17 32.85
N ASN A 212 1.98 23.16 31.68
CA ASN A 212 1.89 24.26 30.73
C ASN A 212 0.56 24.21 29.96
N SER A 213 0.11 25.37 29.49
CA SER A 213 -1.13 25.45 28.71
C SER A 213 -0.96 24.87 27.29
N ILE A 214 -1.94 24.06 26.86
CA ILE A 214 -2.02 23.55 25.51
C ILE A 214 -2.50 24.67 24.59
N SER A 215 -1.76 24.97 23.52
CA SER A 215 -2.26 25.78 22.42
C SER A 215 -2.34 24.99 21.14
N ILE A 216 -3.34 25.30 20.31
CA ILE A 216 -3.62 24.57 19.06
C ILE A 216 -3.59 25.55 17.88
N LYS A 217 -2.89 25.17 16.83
CA LYS A 217 -2.89 25.90 15.57
C LYS A 217 -3.38 24.99 14.44
N VAL A 218 -4.07 25.58 13.48
CA VAL A 218 -4.57 24.89 12.30
C VAL A 218 -3.95 25.49 11.05
N HIS A 219 -3.31 24.68 10.24
CA HIS A 219 -2.87 25.01 8.90
C HIS A 219 -3.89 24.50 7.90
N THR A 220 -4.45 25.40 7.08
CA THR A 220 -5.57 25.07 6.20
C THR A 220 -5.59 25.93 4.95
N THR A 221 -6.25 25.44 3.90
CA THR A 221 -6.55 26.14 2.65
C THR A 221 -8.03 26.54 2.53
N ALA A 222 -8.79 26.51 3.64
CA ALA A 222 -10.23 26.78 3.64
C ALA A 222 -10.62 28.20 3.16
N PHE A 223 -9.69 29.17 3.23
CA PHE A 223 -9.93 30.59 2.98
C PHE A 223 -9.29 31.11 1.68
N ASP A 224 -9.28 30.29 0.61
CA ASP A 224 -8.65 30.61 -0.68
C ASP A 224 -7.14 30.93 -0.62
N SER A 225 -6.54 30.80 0.55
CA SER A 225 -5.12 30.97 0.79
C SER A 225 -4.65 29.98 1.85
N VAL A 226 -3.38 29.60 1.77
CA VAL A 226 -2.74 28.82 2.83
C VAL A 226 -2.61 29.70 4.07
N THR A 227 -3.22 29.27 5.20
CA THR A 227 -3.32 30.07 6.40
C THR A 227 -3.03 29.22 7.63
N VAL A 228 -2.29 29.80 8.60
CA VAL A 228 -2.14 29.25 9.94
C VAL A 228 -3.01 30.07 10.89
N ILE A 229 -3.88 29.41 11.63
CA ILE A 229 -4.85 30.03 12.53
C ILE A 229 -4.58 29.52 13.95
N ASP A 230 -4.50 30.43 14.92
CA ASP A 230 -4.56 30.05 16.34
C ASP A 230 -6.00 29.67 16.68
N ALA A 231 -6.20 28.48 17.20
CA ALA A 231 -7.53 27.97 17.50
C ALA A 231 -7.99 28.40 18.90
N GLU A 232 -9.22 28.91 19.00
CA GLU A 232 -9.90 28.96 20.29
C GLU A 232 -10.30 27.55 20.70
N THR A 233 -9.86 27.12 21.90
CA THR A 233 -10.05 25.75 22.35
C THR A 233 -11.14 25.62 23.39
N ASN A 234 -11.96 24.58 23.29
CA ASN A 234 -12.93 24.18 24.29
C ASN A 234 -12.68 22.70 24.64
N PHE A 235 -12.21 22.48 25.86
CA PHE A 235 -11.90 21.14 26.35
C PHE A 235 -13.16 20.50 26.94
N SER A 236 -13.63 19.39 26.35
CA SER A 236 -14.74 18.59 26.87
C SER A 236 -14.30 17.64 27.99
N VAL A 237 -13.02 17.28 28.01
CA VAL A 237 -12.35 16.48 29.03
C VAL A 237 -10.95 17.08 29.24
N GLY A 238 -10.48 17.14 30.48
CA GLY A 238 -9.23 17.81 30.84
C GLY A 238 -9.42 19.30 31.16
N ASP A 239 -8.33 19.94 31.50
CA ASP A 239 -8.29 21.35 31.96
C ASP A 239 -7.54 22.28 31.00
N GLY A 240 -7.07 21.75 29.84
CA GLY A 240 -6.29 22.51 28.89
C GLY A 240 -4.81 22.66 29.23
N LEU A 241 -4.33 21.84 30.13
CA LEU A 241 -2.92 21.72 30.47
C LEU A 241 -2.35 20.38 30.04
N PHE A 242 -1.05 20.36 29.74
CA PHE A 242 -0.31 19.13 29.51
C PHE A 242 -0.16 18.28 30.76
#